data_5172c121983194cb83395c9340713bfe
#
_entry.id   5172c121983194cb83395c9340713bfe
#
_cell.length_a   1.000
_cell.length_b   1.000
_cell.length_c   1.000
_cell.angle_alpha   90.00
_cell.angle_beta   90.00
_cell.angle_gamma   90.00
#
_symmetry.space_group_name_H-M   'P 1'
#
loop_
_entity.id
_entity.type
_entity.pdbx_description
1 polymer ?
#
loop_
_entity_poly.entity_id
_entity_poly.type
_entity_poly.pdbx_seq_one_letter_code
_entity_poly.pdbx_strand_id
1 'polypeptide(L)'
;MYELENVLRPYAWGSTTAIAGLLGRPASGGPEAELWIGAHPDSPSVALSPAGKRAASGSGGAHAAVPDDGGRLALDELIDRDPEHYLGAESVAAFGPRLPFLLKVLAAESPLSLQVHPTPDQARAGFAREEAAGVDRSATERNYKDAFHKPEMIFALTPFEALCGFRPAAESRAVFQLLAADFALAGLELPPLVPQLLEDLAQPDGHNALRTAFERLIAGGTDVSEATAAIVAALVSGAPTAPYQAELSTVVTLHHAYPGDPGVLISLLLNRISLAPGEAVYLPAGNVHAYLHGLGIEVMASSDNVLRGGLTPKFVDVPELLKTVEFEAVAVPMLSPETTMLGQELFRPPFREFQLQRIVLAPGAEPVPLAQSGAAAILVVSGSVLLDSPKGDLQLGHGASAFLPAAEAPVNVHAVSGATGTALAFAVTTALKD
;
A
#
# COMPACT_ATOMS: atom_id res chain seq x y z
N MET A 1 -0.46 -11.33 -23.97
CA MET A 1 0.18 -10.34 -23.07
C MET A 1 -0.03 -8.95 -23.62
N TYR A 2 -0.21 -7.93 -22.76
CA TYR A 2 -0.50 -6.54 -23.14
C TYR A 2 0.47 -5.62 -22.39
N GLU A 3 1.22 -4.79 -23.11
CA GLU A 3 1.95 -3.69 -22.51
C GLU A 3 0.95 -2.67 -21.93
N LEU A 4 1.29 -2.01 -20.82
CA LEU A 4 0.38 -1.11 -20.12
C LEU A 4 0.88 0.34 -20.17
N GLU A 5 -0.05 1.26 -20.40
CA GLU A 5 0.10 2.66 -20.02
C GLU A 5 -0.60 2.88 -18.69
N ASN A 6 0.15 3.31 -17.70
CA ASN A 6 -0.29 3.39 -16.32
C ASN A 6 -0.71 4.80 -15.92
N VAL A 7 -1.49 4.90 -14.85
CA VAL A 7 -1.99 6.18 -14.34
C VAL A 7 -1.13 6.68 -13.20
N LEU A 8 -0.59 7.89 -13.35
CA LEU A 8 0.14 8.60 -12.31
C LEU A 8 -0.83 9.44 -11.47
N ARG A 9 -0.74 9.30 -10.14
CA ARG A 9 -1.57 10.04 -9.15
C ARG A 9 -0.74 11.17 -8.53
N PRO A 10 -1.10 12.43 -8.75
CA PRO A 10 -0.32 13.59 -8.31
C PRO A 10 -0.76 14.11 -6.94
N TYR A 11 -0.86 13.23 -5.93
CA TYR A 11 -1.18 13.69 -4.58
C TYR A 11 -0.08 14.58 -4.00
N ALA A 12 -0.45 15.59 -3.23
CA ALA A 12 0.46 16.62 -2.73
C ALA A 12 1.61 16.08 -1.85
N TRP A 13 1.44 14.93 -1.23
CA TRP A 13 2.46 14.27 -0.40
C TRP A 13 3.52 13.52 -1.22
N GLY A 14 3.33 13.40 -2.54
CA GLY A 14 4.21 12.63 -3.41
C GLY A 14 5.54 13.31 -3.68
N SER A 15 6.57 12.49 -3.90
CA SER A 15 7.88 12.95 -4.37
C SER A 15 7.77 13.53 -5.78
N THR A 16 8.55 14.58 -6.08
CA THR A 16 8.58 15.18 -7.41
C THR A 16 9.54 14.50 -8.39
N THR A 17 10.36 13.55 -7.91
CA THR A 17 11.43 12.94 -8.72
C THR A 17 11.57 11.43 -8.58
N ALA A 18 11.11 10.82 -7.49
CA ALA A 18 11.43 9.44 -7.17
C ALA A 18 10.83 8.44 -8.19
N ILE A 19 9.54 8.56 -8.54
CA ILE A 19 8.91 7.70 -9.56
C ILE A 19 9.54 7.94 -10.93
N ALA A 20 9.73 9.19 -11.31
CA ALA A 20 10.38 9.52 -12.58
C ALA A 20 11.79 8.93 -12.69
N GLY A 21 12.59 9.05 -11.61
CA GLY A 21 13.91 8.45 -11.52
C GLY A 21 13.88 6.93 -11.60
N LEU A 22 12.93 6.28 -10.89
CA LEU A 22 12.74 4.84 -10.94
C LEU A 22 12.40 4.35 -12.37
N LEU A 23 11.60 5.09 -13.10
CA LEU A 23 11.14 4.73 -14.46
C LEU A 23 12.08 5.21 -15.57
N GLY A 24 13.19 5.88 -15.23
CA GLY A 24 14.17 6.37 -16.20
C GLY A 24 13.61 7.45 -17.16
N ARG A 25 12.66 8.26 -16.70
CA ARG A 25 12.03 9.33 -17.49
C ARG A 25 12.17 10.70 -16.85
N PRO A 26 11.99 11.80 -17.59
CA PRO A 26 11.90 13.13 -16.97
C PRO A 26 10.76 13.24 -15.97
N ALA A 27 10.98 14.00 -14.88
CA ALA A 27 9.95 14.32 -13.91
C ALA A 27 8.86 15.19 -14.54
N SER A 28 7.61 15.03 -14.05
CA SER A 28 6.45 15.78 -14.56
C SER A 28 6.45 17.28 -14.20
N GLY A 29 7.31 17.68 -13.24
CA GLY A 29 7.37 19.03 -12.70
C GLY A 29 6.42 19.29 -11.53
N GLY A 30 5.64 18.29 -11.11
CA GLY A 30 4.76 18.28 -9.95
C GLY A 30 4.95 17.03 -9.10
N PRO A 31 4.13 16.84 -8.04
CA PRO A 31 4.16 15.62 -7.24
C PRO A 31 3.81 14.40 -8.09
N GLU A 32 4.56 13.32 -7.90
CA GLU A 32 4.32 11.99 -8.46
C GLU A 32 4.24 11.02 -7.27
N ALA A 33 3.03 10.88 -6.72
CA ALA A 33 2.81 10.17 -5.47
C ALA A 33 2.70 8.65 -5.66
N GLU A 34 1.90 8.23 -6.64
CA GLU A 34 1.65 6.82 -6.93
C GLU A 34 1.56 6.59 -8.44
N LEU A 35 2.12 5.49 -8.92
CA LEU A 35 1.87 4.94 -10.25
C LEU A 35 0.98 3.71 -10.09
N TRP A 36 -0.21 3.72 -10.65
CA TRP A 36 -1.17 2.62 -10.57
C TRP A 36 -1.08 1.70 -11.76
N ILE A 37 -0.92 0.40 -11.52
CA ILE A 37 -0.74 -0.66 -12.52
C ILE A 37 -1.82 -1.72 -12.26
N GLY A 38 -2.90 -1.72 -13.02
CA GLY A 38 -4.01 -2.64 -12.84
C GLY A 38 -5.33 -2.13 -13.40
N ALA A 39 -6.41 -2.79 -13.01
CA ALA A 39 -7.78 -2.55 -13.51
C ALA A 39 -8.67 -1.86 -12.44
N HIS A 40 -8.11 -0.93 -11.68
CA HIS A 40 -8.89 -0.24 -10.65
C HIS A 40 -9.90 0.73 -11.29
N PRO A 41 -11.20 0.69 -10.91
CA PRO A 41 -12.25 1.47 -11.60
C PRO A 41 -11.99 2.98 -11.66
N ASP A 42 -11.36 3.54 -10.60
CA ASP A 42 -11.08 4.99 -10.54
C ASP A 42 -9.90 5.41 -11.42
N SER A 43 -9.04 4.48 -11.86
CA SER A 43 -7.86 4.76 -12.69
C SER A 43 -7.28 3.47 -13.29
N PRO A 44 -7.98 2.84 -14.24
CA PRO A 44 -7.47 1.64 -14.91
C PRO A 44 -6.28 1.98 -15.80
N SER A 45 -5.30 1.08 -15.87
CA SER A 45 -4.27 1.12 -16.90
C SER A 45 -4.88 0.91 -18.28
N VAL A 46 -4.23 1.43 -19.33
CA VAL A 46 -4.63 1.19 -20.72
C VAL A 46 -3.79 0.05 -21.28
N ALA A 47 -4.44 -1.04 -21.67
CA ALA A 47 -3.81 -2.16 -22.36
C ALA A 47 -3.56 -1.81 -23.83
N LEU A 48 -2.31 -2.04 -24.28
CA LEU A 48 -1.89 -1.83 -25.66
C LEU A 48 -1.92 -3.18 -26.41
N SER A 49 -2.66 -3.24 -27.51
CA SER A 49 -2.67 -4.43 -28.36
C SER A 49 -1.30 -4.61 -29.01
N PRO A 50 -0.73 -5.83 -29.06
CA PRO A 50 0.54 -6.06 -29.75
C PRO A 50 0.48 -5.57 -31.19
N ALA A 51 1.28 -4.57 -31.53
CA ALA A 51 1.39 -4.08 -32.90
C ALA A 51 1.87 -5.23 -33.80
N GLY A 52 0.98 -5.77 -34.67
CA GLY A 52 1.39 -6.68 -35.73
C GLY A 52 0.71 -8.04 -35.82
N LYS A 53 -0.14 -8.46 -34.94
CA LYS A 53 -0.96 -9.67 -35.17
C LYS A 53 -2.23 -9.31 -35.96
N ARG A 54 -2.07 -8.98 -37.27
CA ARG A 54 -3.14 -9.19 -38.26
C ARG A 54 -3.56 -10.65 -38.13
N ALA A 55 -4.86 -10.87 -37.85
CA ALA A 55 -5.45 -12.18 -37.85
C ALA A 55 -5.03 -12.93 -39.14
N ALA A 56 -4.16 -13.92 -39.00
CA ALA A 56 -4.03 -14.95 -40.03
C ALA A 56 -5.40 -15.64 -40.05
N SER A 57 -6.12 -15.46 -41.14
CA SER A 57 -7.39 -16.13 -41.43
C SER A 57 -7.17 -17.63 -41.42
N GLY A 58 -7.42 -18.30 -40.31
CA GLY A 58 -7.35 -19.75 -40.13
C GLY A 58 -8.41 -20.17 -39.11
N SER A 59 -9.42 -20.79 -39.66
CA SER A 59 -10.57 -21.47 -39.04
C SER A 59 -10.42 -21.90 -37.55
N GLY A 60 -11.32 -21.43 -36.69
CA GLY A 60 -11.67 -22.10 -35.47
C GLY A 60 -11.55 -21.24 -34.20
N GLY A 61 -12.67 -20.68 -33.73
CA GLY A 61 -12.82 -20.03 -32.43
C GLY A 61 -12.99 -18.51 -32.56
N ALA A 62 -14.21 -18.04 -32.37
CA ALA A 62 -14.53 -16.63 -32.33
C ALA A 62 -14.03 -16.01 -31.03
N HIS A 63 -12.75 -15.65 -30.97
CA HIS A 63 -12.28 -14.67 -29.97
C HIS A 63 -12.67 -13.29 -30.50
N ALA A 64 -13.43 -12.54 -29.69
CA ALA A 64 -13.85 -11.20 -30.02
C ALA A 64 -12.62 -10.35 -30.41
N ALA A 65 -12.60 -9.90 -31.66
CA ALA A 65 -11.58 -8.98 -32.14
C ALA A 65 -11.63 -7.70 -31.29
N VAL A 66 -10.48 -7.22 -30.79
CA VAL A 66 -10.36 -5.88 -30.21
C VAL A 66 -10.86 -4.88 -31.26
N PRO A 67 -11.80 -3.96 -30.94
CA PRO A 67 -12.24 -2.96 -31.89
C PRO A 67 -11.07 -2.11 -32.39
N ASP A 68 -11.21 -1.58 -33.62
CA ASP A 68 -10.20 -0.81 -34.33
C ASP A 68 -10.17 0.66 -33.88
N ASP A 69 -10.08 0.90 -32.55
CA ASP A 69 -9.83 2.20 -31.94
C ASP A 69 -8.34 2.45 -31.64
N GLY A 70 -7.48 1.95 -32.51
CA GLY A 70 -6.02 2.11 -32.41
C GLY A 70 -5.35 1.09 -31.48
N GLY A 71 -6.03 0.02 -31.06
CA GLY A 71 -5.45 -1.04 -30.23
C GLY A 71 -5.23 -0.67 -28.78
N ARG A 72 -5.97 0.31 -28.27
CA ARG A 72 -5.93 0.80 -26.86
C ARG A 72 -7.27 0.55 -26.19
N LEU A 73 -7.26 -0.06 -24.99
CA LEU A 73 -8.46 -0.33 -24.23
C LEU A 73 -8.16 -0.23 -22.74
N ALA A 74 -9.08 0.33 -21.95
CA ALA A 74 -8.97 0.29 -20.51
C ALA A 74 -8.94 -1.16 -20.02
N LEU A 75 -8.08 -1.46 -19.04
CA LEU A 75 -7.82 -2.84 -18.63
C LEU A 75 -9.04 -3.49 -17.97
N ASP A 76 -9.85 -2.74 -17.27
CA ASP A 76 -11.13 -3.19 -16.71
C ASP A 76 -12.12 -3.55 -17.83
N GLU A 77 -12.27 -2.70 -18.85
CA GLU A 77 -13.11 -2.99 -20.02
C GLU A 77 -12.61 -4.20 -20.82
N LEU A 78 -11.28 -4.39 -20.91
CA LEU A 78 -10.69 -5.57 -21.54
C LEU A 78 -11.08 -6.84 -20.78
N ILE A 79 -10.97 -6.82 -19.45
CA ILE A 79 -11.31 -7.95 -18.57
C ILE A 79 -12.80 -8.28 -18.67
N ASP A 80 -13.67 -7.28 -18.70
CA ASP A 80 -15.13 -7.46 -18.75
C ASP A 80 -15.61 -8.20 -20.01
N ARG A 81 -14.83 -8.21 -21.10
CA ARG A 81 -15.18 -8.91 -22.33
C ARG A 81 -15.14 -10.44 -22.20
N ASP A 82 -14.18 -10.98 -21.44
CA ASP A 82 -14.02 -12.41 -21.19
C ASP A 82 -13.25 -12.62 -19.88
N PRO A 83 -13.92 -12.44 -18.71
CA PRO A 83 -13.26 -12.51 -17.41
C PRO A 83 -12.51 -13.82 -17.17
N GLU A 84 -13.04 -14.97 -17.60
CA GLU A 84 -12.38 -16.26 -17.41
C GLU A 84 -11.11 -16.39 -18.24
N HIS A 85 -11.09 -15.86 -19.46
CA HIS A 85 -9.89 -15.82 -20.29
C HIS A 85 -8.78 -14.98 -19.68
N TYR A 86 -9.15 -13.78 -19.17
CA TYR A 86 -8.18 -12.83 -18.64
C TYR A 86 -7.75 -13.16 -17.22
N LEU A 87 -8.68 -13.53 -16.35
CA LEU A 87 -8.41 -13.72 -14.91
C LEU A 87 -8.20 -15.18 -14.52
N GLY A 88 -8.75 -16.14 -15.29
CA GLY A 88 -8.84 -17.55 -14.95
C GLY A 88 -10.10 -17.88 -14.15
N ALA A 89 -10.68 -19.06 -14.41
CA ALA A 89 -11.94 -19.49 -13.80
C ALA A 89 -11.89 -19.55 -12.25
N GLU A 90 -10.75 -19.97 -11.67
CA GLU A 90 -10.56 -20.02 -10.21
C GLU A 90 -10.57 -18.60 -9.60
N SER A 91 -9.94 -17.63 -10.26
CA SER A 91 -9.93 -16.23 -9.81
C SER A 91 -11.32 -15.61 -9.89
N VAL A 92 -12.05 -15.85 -11.00
CA VAL A 92 -13.43 -15.39 -11.17
C VAL A 92 -14.35 -16.01 -10.13
N ALA A 93 -14.20 -17.29 -9.82
CA ALA A 93 -14.99 -17.96 -8.79
C ALA A 93 -14.70 -17.43 -7.38
N ALA A 94 -13.44 -17.02 -7.10
CA ALA A 94 -13.02 -16.54 -5.79
C ALA A 94 -13.36 -15.05 -5.56
N PHE A 95 -13.20 -14.21 -6.57
CA PHE A 95 -13.21 -12.73 -6.43
C PHE A 95 -14.23 -12.03 -7.33
N GLY A 96 -14.97 -12.77 -8.15
CA GLY A 96 -15.83 -12.21 -9.19
C GLY A 96 -15.05 -11.84 -10.47
N PRO A 97 -15.74 -11.25 -11.47
CA PRO A 97 -15.16 -10.91 -12.78
C PRO A 97 -14.33 -9.63 -12.72
N ARG A 98 -13.41 -9.50 -11.75
CA ARG A 98 -12.57 -8.33 -11.53
C ARG A 98 -11.14 -8.73 -11.19
N LEU A 99 -10.16 -7.89 -11.55
CA LEU A 99 -8.80 -8.07 -11.08
C LEU A 99 -8.76 -7.79 -9.56
N PRO A 100 -8.39 -8.77 -8.71
CA PRO A 100 -8.54 -8.63 -7.27
C PRO A 100 -7.45 -7.77 -6.60
N PHE A 101 -6.41 -7.40 -7.33
CA PHE A 101 -5.26 -6.65 -6.81
C PHE A 101 -4.97 -5.39 -7.63
N LEU A 102 -4.23 -4.49 -7.00
CA LEU A 102 -3.61 -3.33 -7.63
C LEU A 102 -2.13 -3.30 -7.23
N LEU A 103 -1.26 -3.19 -8.23
CA LEU A 103 0.17 -2.95 -8.08
C LEU A 103 0.43 -1.46 -8.18
N LYS A 104 1.24 -0.92 -7.26
CA LYS A 104 1.64 0.48 -7.31
C LYS A 104 3.14 0.66 -7.11
N VAL A 105 3.67 1.73 -7.67
CA VAL A 105 4.87 2.37 -7.16
C VAL A 105 4.41 3.55 -6.29
N LEU A 106 4.80 3.56 -5.03
CA LEU A 106 4.44 4.61 -4.08
C LEU A 106 5.69 5.38 -3.65
N ALA A 107 5.63 6.71 -3.73
CA ALA A 107 6.74 7.61 -3.40
C ALA A 107 6.29 8.68 -2.40
N ALA A 108 6.43 8.39 -1.11
CA ALA A 108 6.11 9.32 -0.04
C ALA A 108 7.27 10.29 0.20
N GLU A 109 7.06 11.59 -0.04
CA GLU A 109 7.95 12.68 0.35
C GLU A 109 7.52 13.30 1.68
N SER A 110 6.21 13.28 1.95
CA SER A 110 5.60 13.75 3.19
C SER A 110 4.69 12.68 3.79
N PRO A 111 4.44 12.71 5.11
CA PRO A 111 3.61 11.73 5.78
C PRO A 111 2.19 11.65 5.21
N LEU A 112 1.70 10.43 5.00
CA LEU A 112 0.32 10.15 4.64
C LEU A 112 -0.57 10.15 5.90
N SER A 113 -1.90 10.21 5.69
CA SER A 113 -2.86 10.10 6.79
C SER A 113 -2.77 8.75 7.52
N LEU A 114 -3.09 8.74 8.81
CA LEU A 114 -3.38 7.50 9.53
C LEU A 114 -4.61 6.85 8.92
N GLN A 115 -4.51 5.56 8.62
CA GLN A 115 -5.54 4.76 7.96
C GLN A 115 -5.76 3.45 8.69
N VAL A 116 -6.99 2.94 8.57
CA VAL A 116 -7.35 1.57 8.93
C VAL A 116 -8.32 1.03 7.89
N HIS A 117 -8.20 -0.24 7.57
CA HIS A 117 -9.05 -0.92 6.61
C HIS A 117 -9.98 -1.92 7.29
N PRO A 118 -11.23 -2.04 6.81
CA PRO A 118 -12.21 -2.92 7.42
C PRO A 118 -11.92 -4.41 7.13
N THR A 119 -12.41 -5.28 7.98
CA THR A 119 -12.51 -6.70 7.69
C THR A 119 -13.49 -6.97 6.52
N PRO A 120 -13.47 -8.16 5.88
CA PRO A 120 -14.44 -8.49 4.82
C PRO A 120 -15.91 -8.34 5.25
N ASP A 121 -16.24 -8.69 6.51
CA ASP A 121 -17.60 -8.57 7.04
C ASP A 121 -17.99 -7.12 7.28
N GLN A 122 -17.10 -6.32 7.84
CA GLN A 122 -17.31 -4.89 8.04
C GLN A 122 -17.45 -4.16 6.70
N ALA A 123 -16.64 -4.49 5.69
CA ALA A 123 -16.73 -3.89 4.37
C ALA A 123 -18.10 -4.16 3.71
N ARG A 124 -18.54 -5.43 3.72
CA ARG A 124 -19.87 -5.80 3.19
C ARG A 124 -21.01 -5.11 3.92
N ALA A 125 -20.98 -5.14 5.25
CA ALA A 125 -22.05 -4.55 6.08
C ALA A 125 -22.07 -3.02 5.96
N GLY A 126 -20.88 -2.38 5.96
CA GLY A 126 -20.73 -0.93 5.81
C GLY A 126 -21.20 -0.44 4.45
N PHE A 127 -20.76 -1.09 3.39
CA PHE A 127 -21.18 -0.78 2.02
C PHE A 127 -22.70 -0.91 1.86
N ALA A 128 -23.29 -2.03 2.28
CA ALA A 128 -24.74 -2.23 2.20
C ALA A 128 -25.52 -1.18 3.00
N ARG A 129 -25.03 -0.76 4.16
CA ARG A 129 -25.64 0.29 5.00
C ARG A 129 -25.61 1.65 4.31
N GLU A 130 -24.46 2.05 3.75
CA GLU A 130 -24.31 3.35 3.06
C GLU A 130 -25.09 3.39 1.75
N GLU A 131 -25.16 2.29 0.98
CA GLU A 131 -26.03 2.15 -0.19
C GLU A 131 -27.51 2.30 0.18
N ALA A 132 -27.97 1.60 1.23
CA ALA A 132 -29.37 1.70 1.70
C ALA A 132 -29.71 3.11 2.21
N ALA A 133 -28.74 3.85 2.75
CA ALA A 133 -28.90 5.24 3.17
C ALA A 133 -28.81 6.25 2.03
N GLY A 134 -28.45 5.80 0.80
CA GLY A 134 -28.31 6.67 -0.37
C GLY A 134 -27.12 7.64 -0.30
N VAL A 135 -26.06 7.29 0.45
CA VAL A 135 -24.82 8.08 0.52
C VAL A 135 -24.11 8.00 -0.83
N ASP A 136 -23.89 9.16 -1.47
CA ASP A 136 -23.19 9.22 -2.75
C ASP A 136 -21.76 8.66 -2.63
N ARG A 137 -21.30 7.91 -3.64
CA ARG A 137 -19.95 7.31 -3.63
C ARG A 137 -18.84 8.35 -3.53
N SER A 138 -19.08 9.56 -4.03
CA SER A 138 -18.13 10.68 -4.00
C SER A 138 -18.25 11.56 -2.76
N ALA A 139 -19.23 11.32 -1.87
CA ALA A 139 -19.42 12.08 -0.66
C ALA A 139 -18.21 11.98 0.28
N THR A 140 -17.86 13.09 0.93
CA THR A 140 -16.70 13.15 1.83
C THR A 140 -16.84 12.26 3.06
N GLU A 141 -18.09 12.04 3.50
CA GLU A 141 -18.45 11.17 4.61
C GLU A 141 -18.59 9.68 4.25
N ARG A 142 -18.47 9.33 2.96
CA ARG A 142 -18.53 7.94 2.51
C ARG A 142 -17.30 7.17 2.93
N ASN A 143 -17.45 6.17 3.82
CA ASN A 143 -16.38 5.31 4.31
C ASN A 143 -16.19 4.06 3.44
N TYR A 144 -17.31 3.48 2.95
CA TYR A 144 -17.33 2.21 2.22
C TYR A 144 -17.72 2.41 0.77
N LYS A 145 -16.73 2.51 -0.12
CA LYS A 145 -16.92 2.72 -1.55
C LYS A 145 -17.22 1.45 -2.32
N ASP A 146 -16.90 0.30 -1.73
CA ASP A 146 -17.13 -1.04 -2.25
C ASP A 146 -17.33 -2.04 -1.10
N ALA A 147 -17.69 -3.28 -1.43
CA ALA A 147 -17.97 -4.34 -0.45
C ALA A 147 -16.75 -5.20 -0.09
N PHE A 148 -15.53 -4.74 -0.40
CA PHE A 148 -14.32 -5.53 -0.26
C PHE A 148 -13.43 -5.00 0.85
N HIS A 149 -12.66 -5.90 1.47
CA HIS A 149 -11.58 -5.51 2.37
C HIS A 149 -10.36 -5.04 1.56
N LYS A 150 -9.44 -4.35 2.24
CA LYS A 150 -8.28 -3.75 1.61
C LYS A 150 -6.99 -4.14 2.33
N PRO A 151 -6.59 -5.42 2.30
CA PRO A 151 -5.26 -5.79 2.74
C PRO A 151 -4.21 -5.20 1.81
N GLU A 152 -3.07 -4.83 2.38
CA GLU A 152 -1.97 -4.20 1.67
C GLU A 152 -0.64 -4.83 2.05
N MET A 153 0.37 -4.64 1.22
CA MET A 153 1.77 -4.83 1.57
C MET A 153 2.62 -3.76 0.91
N ILE A 154 3.73 -3.39 1.56
CA ILE A 154 4.77 -2.53 0.99
C ILE A 154 6.11 -3.26 0.99
N PHE A 155 6.80 -3.21 -0.14
CA PHE A 155 8.17 -3.65 -0.33
C PHE A 155 9.05 -2.41 -0.52
N ALA A 156 10.03 -2.20 0.36
CA ALA A 156 10.87 -1.02 0.33
C ALA A 156 11.90 -1.09 -0.81
N LEU A 157 11.93 -0.08 -1.67
CA LEU A 157 12.96 0.13 -2.70
C LEU A 157 14.08 1.05 -2.21
N THR A 158 13.76 1.97 -1.31
CA THR A 158 14.69 2.84 -0.58
C THR A 158 14.48 2.65 0.92
N PRO A 159 15.27 3.23 1.83
CA PRO A 159 14.87 3.32 3.22
C PRO A 159 13.44 3.86 3.31
N PHE A 160 12.57 3.14 4.02
CA PHE A 160 11.13 3.40 4.05
C PHE A 160 10.64 3.48 5.49
N GLU A 161 10.04 4.62 5.85
CA GLU A 161 9.59 4.91 7.19
C GLU A 161 8.06 4.81 7.27
N ALA A 162 7.53 4.12 8.30
CA ALA A 162 6.09 3.94 8.48
C ALA A 162 5.70 3.81 9.95
N LEU A 163 4.39 3.94 10.20
CA LEU A 163 3.72 3.55 11.43
C LEU A 163 2.89 2.29 11.13
N CYS A 164 2.96 1.26 11.98
CA CYS A 164 2.32 -0.04 11.72
C CYS A 164 1.83 -0.72 13.00
N GLY A 165 0.52 -0.61 13.27
CA GLY A 165 -0.14 -1.22 14.39
C GLY A 165 0.29 -0.69 15.77
N PHE A 166 -0.46 -1.07 16.79
CA PHE A 166 -0.15 -0.62 18.14
C PHE A 166 1.08 -1.31 18.73
N ARG A 167 1.91 -0.51 19.41
CA ARG A 167 2.93 -1.04 20.32
C ARG A 167 2.28 -1.46 21.64
N PRO A 168 2.94 -2.28 22.49
CA PRO A 168 2.45 -2.59 23.82
C PRO A 168 2.10 -1.32 24.61
N ALA A 169 0.97 -1.33 25.33
CA ALA A 169 0.53 -0.18 26.14
C ALA A 169 1.61 0.27 27.14
N ALA A 170 2.37 -0.67 27.70
CA ALA A 170 3.48 -0.37 28.60
C ALA A 170 4.62 0.41 27.92
N GLU A 171 4.90 0.14 26.63
CA GLU A 171 5.90 0.88 25.85
C GLU A 171 5.38 2.28 25.50
N SER A 172 4.12 2.41 25.05
CA SER A 172 3.48 3.71 24.83
C SER A 172 3.53 4.54 26.11
N ARG A 173 3.22 3.92 27.26
CA ARG A 173 3.31 4.58 28.57
C ARG A 173 4.73 5.05 28.88
N ALA A 174 5.74 4.25 28.59
CA ALA A 174 7.15 4.61 28.82
C ALA A 174 7.57 5.84 27.98
N VAL A 175 7.07 6.00 26.75
CA VAL A 175 7.29 7.21 25.94
C VAL A 175 6.72 8.45 26.65
N PHE A 176 5.47 8.40 27.13
CA PHE A 176 4.86 9.53 27.82
C PHE A 176 5.51 9.78 29.20
N GLN A 177 6.04 8.76 29.89
CA GLN A 177 6.84 8.92 31.12
C GLN A 177 8.16 9.65 30.83
N LEU A 178 8.84 9.32 29.72
CA LEU A 178 10.04 10.05 29.29
C LEU A 178 9.72 11.52 29.04
N LEU A 179 8.67 11.82 28.29
CA LEU A 179 8.22 13.21 28.05
C LEU A 179 7.94 13.95 29.37
N ALA A 180 7.25 13.32 30.32
CA ALA A 180 6.97 13.94 31.63
C ALA A 180 8.27 14.22 32.40
N ALA A 181 9.24 13.31 32.37
CA ALA A 181 10.56 13.52 32.99
C ALA A 181 11.35 14.65 32.34
N ASP A 182 11.32 14.73 31.01
CA ASP A 182 12.00 15.79 30.25
C ASP A 182 11.40 17.19 30.57
N PHE A 183 10.07 17.29 30.66
CA PHE A 183 9.40 18.52 31.09
C PHE A 183 9.82 18.95 32.50
N ALA A 184 9.88 17.99 33.44
CA ALA A 184 10.33 18.27 34.81
C ALA A 184 11.80 18.72 34.87
N LEU A 185 12.69 18.08 34.10
CA LEU A 185 14.10 18.45 34.02
C LEU A 185 14.29 19.86 33.42
N ALA A 186 13.47 20.20 32.43
CA ALA A 186 13.49 21.52 31.79
C ALA A 186 12.80 22.61 32.63
N GLY A 187 12.13 22.26 33.72
CA GLY A 187 11.33 23.18 34.53
C GLY A 187 10.10 23.73 33.79
N LEU A 188 9.58 22.96 32.84
CA LEU A 188 8.39 23.29 32.05
C LEU A 188 7.13 22.74 32.72
N GLU A 189 6.00 23.40 32.52
CA GLU A 189 4.70 22.91 32.96
C GLU A 189 4.26 21.75 32.07
N LEU A 190 3.96 20.60 32.69
CA LEU A 190 3.51 19.42 31.97
C LEU A 190 2.07 19.59 31.48
N PRO A 191 1.78 19.40 30.16
CA PRO A 191 0.42 19.48 29.65
C PRO A 191 -0.53 18.53 30.39
N PRO A 192 -1.75 18.96 30.81
CA PRO A 192 -2.70 18.15 31.59
C PRO A 192 -3.11 16.85 30.91
N LEU A 193 -3.02 16.77 29.58
CA LEU A 193 -3.30 15.57 28.79
C LEU A 193 -2.32 14.43 29.12
N VAL A 194 -1.04 14.73 29.39
CA VAL A 194 -0.01 13.69 29.59
C VAL A 194 -0.29 12.82 30.82
N PRO A 195 -0.58 13.37 32.02
CA PRO A 195 -1.01 12.56 33.16
C PRO A 195 -2.23 11.68 32.88
N GLN A 196 -3.21 12.17 32.13
CA GLN A 196 -4.42 11.40 31.77
C GLN A 196 -4.06 10.21 30.86
N LEU A 197 -3.18 10.42 29.87
CA LEU A 197 -2.70 9.32 29.00
C LEU A 197 -1.89 8.29 29.79
N LEU A 198 -1.11 8.74 30.80
CA LEU A 198 -0.37 7.84 31.69
C LEU A 198 -1.29 6.97 32.55
N GLU A 199 -2.45 7.50 32.97
CA GLU A 199 -3.51 6.74 33.67
C GLU A 199 -4.20 5.76 32.72
N ASP A 200 -4.62 6.21 31.54
CA ASP A 200 -5.24 5.36 30.52
C ASP A 200 -4.35 4.15 30.17
N LEU A 201 -3.07 4.40 29.93
CA LEU A 201 -2.08 3.38 29.57
C LEU A 201 -1.59 2.52 30.74
N ALA A 202 -2.00 2.84 31.98
CA ALA A 202 -1.69 2.03 33.17
C ALA A 202 -2.74 0.96 33.45
N GLN A 203 -3.84 0.91 32.71
CA GLN A 203 -4.87 -0.11 32.88
C GLN A 203 -4.27 -1.52 32.70
N PRO A 204 -4.73 -2.51 33.49
CA PRO A 204 -4.15 -3.86 33.45
C PRO A 204 -4.47 -4.63 32.15
N ASP A 205 -5.58 -4.28 31.51
CA ASP A 205 -5.96 -4.81 30.20
C ASP A 205 -5.39 -3.92 29.11
N GLY A 206 -4.45 -4.45 28.32
CA GLY A 206 -3.76 -3.73 27.26
C GLY A 206 -4.69 -3.25 26.13
N HIS A 207 -5.73 -4.02 25.80
CA HIS A 207 -6.75 -3.63 24.85
C HIS A 207 -7.48 -2.35 25.31
N ASN A 208 -7.98 -2.37 26.53
CA ASN A 208 -8.69 -1.22 27.09
C ASN A 208 -7.75 -0.01 27.29
N ALA A 209 -6.50 -0.25 27.67
CA ALA A 209 -5.50 0.80 27.82
C ALA A 209 -5.25 1.55 26.51
N LEU A 210 -4.98 0.81 25.43
CA LEU A 210 -4.76 1.38 24.09
C LEU A 210 -6.02 2.06 23.57
N ARG A 211 -7.18 1.43 23.73
CA ARG A 211 -8.46 1.98 23.29
C ARG A 211 -8.76 3.30 23.99
N THR A 212 -8.67 3.37 25.30
CA THR A 212 -9.00 4.58 26.08
C THR A 212 -8.05 5.73 25.71
N ALA A 213 -6.74 5.45 25.61
CA ALA A 213 -5.75 6.45 25.20
C ALA A 213 -6.01 6.94 23.75
N PHE A 214 -6.32 6.03 22.83
CA PHE A 214 -6.65 6.39 21.45
C PHE A 214 -7.94 7.20 21.36
N GLU A 215 -9.01 6.80 22.06
CA GLU A 215 -10.29 7.53 22.11
C GLU A 215 -10.10 8.95 22.65
N ARG A 216 -9.28 9.13 23.70
CA ARG A 216 -8.93 10.44 24.25
C ARG A 216 -8.22 11.32 23.23
N LEU A 217 -7.25 10.77 22.52
CA LEU A 217 -6.49 11.52 21.52
C LEU A 217 -7.33 11.85 20.28
N ILE A 218 -8.06 10.87 19.72
CA ILE A 218 -8.84 11.06 18.49
C ILE A 218 -10.04 12.00 18.68
N ALA A 219 -10.51 12.17 19.91
CA ALA A 219 -11.51 13.18 20.24
C ALA A 219 -11.03 14.60 19.90
N GLY A 220 -9.71 14.81 19.87
CA GLY A 220 -9.11 16.07 19.45
C GLY A 220 -9.43 17.23 20.41
N GLY A 221 -9.60 18.41 19.82
CA GLY A 221 -9.93 19.62 20.57
C GLY A 221 -8.71 20.40 21.07
N THR A 222 -9.00 21.45 21.84
CA THR A 222 -7.98 22.40 22.30
C THR A 222 -6.92 21.72 23.16
N ASP A 223 -7.34 20.82 24.06
CA ASP A 223 -6.43 20.14 25.00
C ASP A 223 -5.38 19.29 24.26
N VAL A 224 -5.78 18.59 23.21
CA VAL A 224 -4.87 17.77 22.39
C VAL A 224 -3.94 18.65 21.57
N SER A 225 -4.47 19.71 20.95
CA SER A 225 -3.67 20.60 20.10
C SER A 225 -2.66 21.42 20.90
N GLU A 226 -3.03 21.93 22.08
CA GLU A 226 -2.13 22.66 23.00
C GLU A 226 -1.06 21.74 23.57
N ALA A 227 -1.43 20.53 24.01
CA ALA A 227 -0.47 19.54 24.48
C ALA A 227 0.53 19.15 23.40
N THR A 228 0.06 18.94 22.15
CA THR A 228 0.91 18.65 21.01
C THR A 228 1.90 19.79 20.75
N ALA A 229 1.44 21.04 20.74
CA ALA A 229 2.29 22.21 20.54
C ALA A 229 3.35 22.36 21.66
N ALA A 230 2.96 22.15 22.91
CA ALA A 230 3.89 22.22 24.04
C ALA A 230 4.95 21.11 24.00
N ILE A 231 4.56 19.87 23.68
CA ILE A 231 5.47 18.74 23.52
C ILE A 231 6.48 19.02 22.38
N VAL A 232 6.00 19.47 21.22
CA VAL A 232 6.87 19.78 20.08
C VAL A 232 7.83 20.91 20.42
N ALA A 233 7.37 21.97 21.09
CA ALA A 233 8.23 23.08 21.53
C ALA A 233 9.34 22.59 22.47
N ALA A 234 9.03 21.70 23.40
CA ALA A 234 10.02 21.10 24.30
C ALA A 234 11.03 20.24 23.54
N LEU A 235 10.58 19.39 22.59
CA LEU A 235 11.45 18.55 21.76
C LEU A 235 12.40 19.36 20.89
N VAL A 236 11.91 20.44 20.28
CA VAL A 236 12.74 21.34 19.43
C VAL A 236 13.74 22.14 20.26
N SER A 237 13.44 22.45 21.52
CA SER A 237 14.37 23.16 22.41
C SER A 237 15.53 22.30 22.93
N GLY A 238 15.59 21.02 22.54
CA GLY A 238 16.72 20.13 22.86
C GLY A 238 16.52 19.24 24.09
N ALA A 239 15.28 18.90 24.45
CA ALA A 239 15.00 17.91 25.48
C ALA A 239 15.65 16.55 25.12
N PRO A 240 16.13 15.78 26.14
CA PRO A 240 16.65 14.44 25.91
C PRO A 240 15.59 13.53 25.31
N THR A 241 15.95 12.78 24.28
CA THR A 241 14.98 11.97 23.50
C THR A 241 15.30 10.48 23.49
N ALA A 242 16.41 10.04 24.07
CA ALA A 242 16.74 8.63 24.20
C ALA A 242 15.90 7.95 25.28
N PRO A 243 15.38 6.70 25.08
CA PRO A 243 15.67 5.84 23.94
C PRO A 243 14.73 6.02 22.73
N TYR A 244 13.70 6.87 22.78
CA TYR A 244 12.64 7.01 21.77
C TYR A 244 12.90 8.17 20.77
N GLN A 245 14.16 8.38 20.40
CA GLN A 245 14.55 9.50 19.54
C GLN A 245 13.83 9.50 18.18
N ALA A 246 13.66 8.33 17.56
CA ALA A 246 13.02 8.21 16.26
C ALA A 246 11.52 8.54 16.32
N GLU A 247 10.82 8.04 17.32
CA GLU A 247 9.41 8.32 17.59
C GLU A 247 9.16 9.80 17.87
N LEU A 248 9.98 10.39 18.75
CA LEU A 248 9.84 11.80 19.12
C LEU A 248 10.24 12.75 17.97
N SER A 249 11.23 12.39 17.15
CA SER A 249 11.51 13.10 15.90
C SER A 249 10.34 13.03 14.90
N THR A 250 9.66 11.89 14.86
CA THR A 250 8.45 11.71 14.03
C THR A 250 7.34 12.65 14.49
N VAL A 251 7.12 12.81 15.80
CA VAL A 251 6.13 13.78 16.35
C VAL A 251 6.40 15.20 15.83
N VAL A 252 7.66 15.63 15.82
CA VAL A 252 8.04 16.95 15.29
C VAL A 252 7.73 17.06 13.79
N THR A 253 8.09 16.04 13.01
CA THR A 253 7.83 15.99 11.57
C THR A 253 6.34 16.02 11.27
N LEU A 254 5.55 15.21 11.97
CA LEU A 254 4.10 15.13 11.80
C LEU A 254 3.42 16.45 12.18
N HIS A 255 3.85 17.10 13.27
CA HIS A 255 3.31 18.39 13.66
C HIS A 255 3.59 19.50 12.63
N HIS A 256 4.75 19.49 11.98
CA HIS A 256 5.04 20.43 10.91
C HIS A 256 4.10 20.23 9.70
N ALA A 257 3.76 18.98 9.36
CA ALA A 257 2.87 18.66 8.26
C ALA A 257 1.39 18.85 8.62
N TYR A 258 1.02 18.56 9.88
CA TYR A 258 -0.37 18.55 10.38
C TYR A 258 -0.46 19.22 11.76
N PRO A 259 -0.30 20.57 11.86
CA PRO A 259 -0.30 21.27 13.15
C PRO A 259 -1.61 21.04 13.93
N GLY A 260 -1.49 20.56 15.18
CA GLY A 260 -2.64 20.35 16.07
C GLY A 260 -3.49 19.12 15.77
N ASP A 261 -3.15 18.33 14.76
CA ASP A 261 -3.86 17.08 14.44
C ASP A 261 -3.60 16.01 15.52
N PRO A 262 -4.66 15.31 16.00
CA PRO A 262 -4.52 14.28 17.03
C PRO A 262 -3.63 13.10 16.61
N GLY A 263 -3.53 12.81 15.31
CA GLY A 263 -2.66 11.78 14.76
C GLY A 263 -1.18 11.98 15.11
N VAL A 264 -0.77 13.22 15.41
CA VAL A 264 0.60 13.52 15.84
C VAL A 264 0.93 12.78 17.14
N LEU A 265 0.07 12.84 18.16
CA LEU A 265 0.29 12.10 19.42
C LEU A 265 -0.15 10.63 19.33
N ILE A 266 -1.14 10.29 18.50
CA ILE A 266 -1.53 8.90 18.23
C ILE A 266 -0.32 8.12 17.67
N SER A 267 0.58 8.75 16.91
CA SER A 267 1.81 8.11 16.41
C SER A 267 2.65 7.46 17.52
N LEU A 268 2.60 7.99 18.75
CA LEU A 268 3.31 7.44 19.91
C LEU A 268 2.68 6.16 20.47
N LEU A 269 1.45 5.84 20.10
CA LEU A 269 0.79 4.56 20.42
C LEU A 269 1.14 3.47 19.40
N LEU A 270 1.75 3.81 18.26
CA LEU A 270 2.00 2.90 17.14
C LEU A 270 3.48 2.49 17.07
N ASN A 271 3.73 1.33 16.50
CA ASN A 271 5.09 0.92 16.14
C ASN A 271 5.60 1.83 15.01
N ARG A 272 6.68 2.54 15.28
CA ARG A 272 7.44 3.22 14.22
C ARG A 272 8.44 2.23 13.64
N ILE A 273 8.40 2.05 12.33
CA ILE A 273 9.26 1.10 11.62
C ILE A 273 10.12 1.80 10.57
N SER A 274 11.32 1.28 10.38
CA SER A 274 12.24 1.66 9.31
C SER A 274 12.57 0.40 8.52
N LEU A 275 12.13 0.32 7.27
CA LEU A 275 12.44 -0.78 6.37
C LEU A 275 13.70 -0.44 5.57
N ALA A 276 14.66 -1.35 5.55
CA ALA A 276 15.76 -1.29 4.62
C ALA A 276 15.30 -1.69 3.19
N PRO A 277 15.98 -1.24 2.13
CA PRO A 277 15.69 -1.72 0.78
C PRO A 277 15.70 -3.25 0.70
N GLY A 278 14.62 -3.84 0.20
CA GLY A 278 14.44 -5.29 0.13
C GLY A 278 13.57 -5.88 1.24
N GLU A 279 13.27 -5.15 2.29
CA GLU A 279 12.35 -5.58 3.34
C GLU A 279 10.90 -5.26 2.96
N ALA A 280 9.98 -6.06 3.49
CA ALA A 280 8.55 -5.92 3.24
C ALA A 280 7.74 -6.12 4.52
N VAL A 281 6.58 -5.46 4.58
CA VAL A 281 5.59 -5.60 5.65
C VAL A 281 4.20 -5.69 5.01
N TYR A 282 3.29 -6.44 5.63
CA TYR A 282 1.89 -6.45 5.22
C TYR A 282 1.00 -5.80 6.27
N LEU A 283 -0.15 -5.30 5.85
CA LEU A 283 -1.09 -4.51 6.64
C LEU A 283 -2.46 -5.21 6.61
N PRO A 284 -2.82 -5.97 7.68
CA PRO A 284 -4.11 -6.62 7.76
C PRO A 284 -5.23 -5.64 8.11
N ALA A 285 -6.47 -6.07 7.97
CA ALA A 285 -7.63 -5.33 8.45
C ALA A 285 -7.50 -5.01 9.94
N GLY A 286 -8.02 -3.86 10.36
CA GLY A 286 -7.97 -3.38 11.75
C GLY A 286 -6.64 -2.76 12.17
N ASN A 287 -5.57 -2.93 11.38
CA ASN A 287 -4.25 -2.35 11.65
C ASN A 287 -4.22 -0.85 11.32
N VAL A 288 -3.96 -0.01 12.32
CA VAL A 288 -3.75 1.43 12.11
C VAL A 288 -2.34 1.66 11.60
N HIS A 289 -2.21 2.33 10.46
CA HIS A 289 -0.91 2.53 9.82
C HIS A 289 -0.83 3.88 9.08
N ALA A 290 0.40 4.30 8.80
CA ALA A 290 0.69 5.41 7.89
C ALA A 290 2.08 5.27 7.29
N TYR A 291 2.25 5.58 6.01
CA TYR A 291 3.55 5.75 5.41
C TYR A 291 4.06 7.17 5.66
N LEU A 292 5.32 7.29 6.04
CA LEU A 292 5.91 8.56 6.44
C LEU A 292 6.85 9.11 5.37
N HIS A 293 7.72 8.26 4.82
CA HIS A 293 8.70 8.65 3.81
C HIS A 293 9.29 7.42 3.12
N GLY A 294 9.59 7.51 1.83
CA GLY A 294 10.30 6.49 1.07
C GLY A 294 9.65 6.12 -0.25
N LEU A 295 10.35 5.27 -1.03
CA LEU A 295 9.89 4.71 -2.29
C LEU A 295 9.71 3.21 -2.13
N GLY A 296 8.57 2.68 -2.54
CA GLY A 296 8.26 1.24 -2.43
C GLY A 296 7.34 0.72 -3.54
N ILE A 297 7.31 -0.60 -3.63
CA ILE A 297 6.29 -1.34 -4.39
C ILE A 297 5.17 -1.68 -3.41
N GLU A 298 3.99 -1.11 -3.63
CA GLU A 298 2.79 -1.42 -2.87
C GLU A 298 1.93 -2.40 -3.66
N VAL A 299 1.43 -3.43 -3.00
CA VAL A 299 0.41 -4.32 -3.54
C VAL A 299 -0.76 -4.33 -2.58
N MET A 300 -1.96 -4.14 -3.09
CA MET A 300 -3.17 -4.12 -2.30
C MET A 300 -4.30 -4.88 -2.99
N ALA A 301 -5.31 -5.30 -2.22
CA ALA A 301 -6.57 -5.70 -2.84
C ALA A 301 -7.22 -4.47 -3.50
N SER A 302 -7.90 -4.70 -4.62
CA SER A 302 -8.56 -3.64 -5.40
C SER A 302 -9.82 -3.14 -4.67
N SER A 303 -9.62 -2.26 -3.68
CA SER A 303 -10.67 -1.63 -2.85
C SER A 303 -10.24 -0.22 -2.44
N ASP A 304 -11.24 0.67 -2.29
CA ASP A 304 -11.06 2.06 -1.84
C ASP A 304 -11.46 2.31 -0.38
N ASN A 305 -11.80 1.26 0.36
CA ASN A 305 -12.31 1.38 1.72
C ASN A 305 -11.23 1.83 2.69
N VAL A 306 -11.36 3.05 3.18
CA VAL A 306 -10.40 3.70 4.09
C VAL A 306 -11.14 4.46 5.18
N LEU A 307 -10.86 4.13 6.44
CA LEU A 307 -11.22 4.97 7.59
C LEU A 307 -9.96 5.71 8.04
N ARG A 308 -10.07 7.03 8.20
CA ARG A 308 -8.94 7.88 8.59
C ARG A 308 -8.89 8.06 10.08
N GLY A 309 -7.69 8.01 10.65
CA GLY A 309 -7.42 8.14 12.09
C GLY A 309 -6.61 9.38 12.45
N GLY A 310 -6.58 10.40 11.59
CA GLY A 310 -5.79 11.63 11.78
C GLY A 310 -4.74 11.84 10.69
N LEU A 311 -3.88 12.83 10.87
CA LEU A 311 -2.89 13.32 9.91
C LEU A 311 -3.56 13.69 8.58
N THR A 312 -4.68 14.39 8.64
CA THR A 312 -5.49 14.69 7.46
C THR A 312 -6.43 15.87 7.68
N PRO A 313 -6.60 16.75 6.67
CA PRO A 313 -7.67 17.74 6.68
C PRO A 313 -9.02 17.16 6.26
N LYS A 314 -9.09 15.88 5.86
CA LYS A 314 -10.33 15.23 5.40
C LYS A 314 -11.18 14.80 6.59
N PHE A 315 -12.47 14.54 6.31
CA PHE A 315 -13.41 14.02 7.31
C PHE A 315 -12.90 12.73 7.98
N VAL A 316 -13.06 12.67 9.30
CA VAL A 316 -12.77 11.51 10.14
C VAL A 316 -14.06 11.06 10.82
N ASP A 317 -14.53 9.87 10.50
CA ASP A 317 -15.68 9.23 11.15
C ASP A 317 -15.19 8.48 12.41
N VAL A 318 -15.09 9.21 13.52
CA VAL A 318 -14.59 8.65 14.78
C VAL A 318 -15.41 7.43 15.25
N PRO A 319 -16.76 7.44 15.25
CA PRO A 319 -17.55 6.28 15.64
C PRO A 319 -17.29 5.03 14.79
N GLU A 320 -17.13 5.16 13.49
CA GLU A 320 -16.88 4.03 12.60
C GLU A 320 -15.41 3.59 12.66
N LEU A 321 -14.48 4.54 12.81
CA LEU A 321 -13.07 4.26 13.05
C LEU A 321 -12.88 3.37 14.27
N LEU A 322 -13.49 3.72 15.42
CA LEU A 322 -13.37 2.97 16.68
C LEU A 322 -13.96 1.55 16.63
N LYS A 323 -14.85 1.28 15.68
CA LYS A 323 -15.38 -0.07 15.41
C LYS A 323 -14.46 -0.90 14.52
N THR A 324 -13.66 -0.23 13.71
CA THR A 324 -12.79 -0.87 12.70
C THR A 324 -11.41 -1.16 13.25
N VAL A 325 -10.91 -0.31 14.14
CA VAL A 325 -9.57 -0.45 14.75
C VAL A 325 -9.50 -1.67 15.66
N GLU A 326 -8.46 -2.47 15.48
CA GLU A 326 -8.08 -3.57 16.38
C GLU A 326 -7.13 -3.02 17.46
N PHE A 327 -7.61 -2.89 18.71
CA PHE A 327 -6.85 -2.32 19.82
C PHE A 327 -5.94 -3.36 20.51
N GLU A 328 -5.19 -4.10 19.70
CA GLU A 328 -4.23 -5.08 20.20
C GLU A 328 -2.80 -4.70 19.82
N ALA A 329 -1.88 -4.87 20.77
CA ALA A 329 -0.47 -4.77 20.48
C ALA A 329 -0.04 -5.99 19.67
N VAL A 330 0.46 -5.75 18.47
CA VAL A 330 0.91 -6.81 17.59
C VAL A 330 2.38 -6.63 17.22
N ALA A 331 3.09 -7.73 17.04
CA ALA A 331 4.39 -7.66 16.40
C ALA A 331 4.23 -7.12 14.96
N VAL A 332 5.16 -6.28 14.54
CA VAL A 332 5.16 -5.77 13.16
C VAL A 332 5.15 -6.95 12.19
N PRO A 333 4.16 -7.04 11.28
CA PRO A 333 4.00 -8.19 10.40
C PRO A 333 4.99 -8.14 9.22
N MET A 334 6.28 -8.30 9.55
CA MET A 334 7.35 -8.39 8.55
C MET A 334 7.14 -9.60 7.66
N LEU A 335 7.41 -9.43 6.37
CA LEU A 335 7.24 -10.47 5.37
C LEU A 335 8.60 -10.85 4.77
N SER A 336 9.04 -12.06 5.09
CA SER A 336 10.26 -12.63 4.50
C SER A 336 9.95 -13.32 3.18
N PRO A 337 10.84 -13.24 2.18
CA PRO A 337 10.65 -13.96 0.93
C PRO A 337 10.79 -15.47 1.11
N GLU A 338 9.97 -16.21 0.38
CA GLU A 338 10.11 -17.64 0.17
C GLU A 338 10.83 -17.88 -1.16
N THR A 339 11.92 -18.64 -1.15
CA THR A 339 12.59 -19.04 -2.39
C THR A 339 12.16 -20.46 -2.76
N THR A 340 11.49 -20.61 -3.91
CA THR A 340 11.04 -21.91 -4.41
C THR A 340 12.19 -22.69 -5.07
N MET A 341 11.98 -23.99 -5.30
CA MET A 341 12.94 -24.83 -6.04
C MET A 341 13.17 -24.37 -7.49
N LEU A 342 12.28 -23.55 -8.03
CA LEU A 342 12.38 -22.95 -9.36
C LEU A 342 13.10 -21.58 -9.35
N GLY A 343 13.67 -21.17 -8.21
CA GLY A 343 14.37 -19.91 -8.07
C GLY A 343 13.45 -18.67 -7.99
N GLN A 344 12.16 -18.87 -7.76
CA GLN A 344 11.22 -17.78 -7.55
C GLN A 344 11.40 -17.21 -6.15
N GLU A 345 11.49 -15.90 -6.00
CA GLU A 345 11.49 -15.18 -4.72
C GLU A 345 10.10 -14.56 -4.51
N LEU A 346 9.33 -15.12 -3.59
CA LEU A 346 7.92 -14.84 -3.38
C LEU A 346 7.66 -14.23 -2.01
N PHE A 347 6.93 -13.12 -1.98
CA PHE A 347 6.37 -12.50 -0.79
C PHE A 347 4.88 -12.85 -0.73
N ARG A 348 4.51 -13.71 0.23
CA ARG A 348 3.15 -14.25 0.38
C ARG A 348 2.54 -13.79 1.70
N PRO A 349 1.85 -12.64 1.72
CA PRO A 349 1.06 -12.29 2.89
C PRO A 349 -0.12 -13.28 3.04
N PRO A 350 -0.77 -13.34 4.22
CA PRO A 350 -1.86 -14.31 4.46
C PRO A 350 -3.18 -13.88 3.79
N PHE A 351 -3.13 -13.44 2.54
CA PHE A 351 -4.26 -12.99 1.73
C PHE A 351 -4.29 -13.77 0.43
N ARG A 352 -5.50 -13.99 -0.10
CA ARG A 352 -5.68 -14.73 -1.36
C ARG A 352 -5.68 -13.82 -2.58
N GLU A 353 -5.87 -12.52 -2.38
CA GLU A 353 -5.99 -11.52 -3.43
C GLU A 353 -4.70 -11.34 -4.20
N PHE A 354 -3.55 -11.47 -3.51
CA PHE A 354 -2.24 -11.25 -4.15
C PHE A 354 -1.07 -11.95 -3.47
N GLN A 355 -0.03 -12.18 -4.26
CA GLN A 355 1.35 -12.43 -3.87
C GLN A 355 2.27 -11.63 -4.78
N LEU A 356 3.44 -11.24 -4.28
CA LEU A 356 4.46 -10.49 -5.01
C LEU A 356 5.66 -11.40 -5.29
N GLN A 357 6.10 -11.44 -6.55
CA GLN A 357 7.36 -12.07 -6.96
C GLN A 357 8.38 -10.99 -7.29
N ARG A 358 9.55 -11.03 -6.64
CA ARG A 358 10.72 -10.27 -7.03
C ARG A 358 11.56 -11.09 -8.00
N ILE A 359 11.95 -10.51 -9.13
CA ILE A 359 12.68 -11.17 -10.21
C ILE A 359 13.97 -10.41 -10.43
N VAL A 360 15.11 -11.09 -10.19
CA VAL A 360 16.46 -10.54 -10.39
C VAL A 360 17.18 -11.43 -11.39
N LEU A 361 17.52 -10.89 -12.56
CA LEU A 361 18.15 -11.62 -13.64
C LEU A 361 19.48 -10.97 -14.02
N ALA A 362 20.58 -11.61 -13.66
CA ALA A 362 21.89 -11.25 -14.19
C ALA A 362 21.99 -11.60 -15.69
N PRO A 363 22.90 -10.97 -16.45
CA PRO A 363 23.16 -11.37 -17.83
C PRO A 363 23.50 -12.86 -17.94
N GLY A 364 22.75 -13.58 -18.79
CA GLY A 364 22.94 -15.02 -18.98
C GLY A 364 22.40 -15.91 -17.85
N ALA A 365 21.63 -15.35 -16.92
CA ALA A 365 20.94 -16.17 -15.91
C ALA A 365 19.90 -17.10 -16.56
N GLU A 366 19.66 -18.24 -15.91
CA GLU A 366 18.57 -19.14 -16.30
C GLU A 366 17.22 -18.41 -16.14
N PRO A 367 16.24 -18.72 -16.99
CA PRO A 367 14.90 -18.16 -16.90
C PRO A 367 14.22 -18.50 -15.59
N VAL A 368 13.43 -17.56 -15.07
CA VAL A 368 12.62 -17.77 -13.86
C VAL A 368 11.14 -17.79 -14.26
N PRO A 369 10.38 -18.85 -13.94
CA PRO A 369 8.95 -18.88 -14.22
C PRO A 369 8.21 -17.88 -13.34
N LEU A 370 7.12 -17.28 -13.87
CA LEU A 370 6.18 -16.55 -13.04
C LEU A 370 5.39 -17.52 -12.14
N ALA A 371 5.24 -17.15 -10.88
CA ALA A 371 4.38 -17.86 -9.93
C ALA A 371 2.90 -17.55 -10.19
N GLN A 372 2.46 -17.73 -11.45
CA GLN A 372 1.17 -17.30 -11.93
C GLN A 372 0.05 -18.24 -11.47
N SER A 373 -0.95 -17.69 -10.78
CA SER A 373 -2.13 -18.38 -10.25
C SER A 373 -3.43 -17.74 -10.74
N GLY A 374 -3.41 -17.21 -11.96
CA GLY A 374 -4.46 -16.42 -12.58
C GLY A 374 -3.85 -15.38 -13.49
N ALA A 375 -4.44 -14.18 -13.55
CA ALA A 375 -3.79 -13.05 -14.20
C ALA A 375 -2.55 -12.60 -13.42
N ALA A 376 -1.61 -11.94 -14.12
CA ALA A 376 -0.50 -11.25 -13.50
C ALA A 376 -0.29 -9.85 -14.06
N ALA A 377 0.29 -8.95 -13.26
CA ALA A 377 0.85 -7.69 -13.73
C ALA A 377 2.35 -7.66 -13.39
N ILE A 378 3.17 -7.15 -14.28
CA ILE A 378 4.62 -7.05 -14.10
C ILE A 378 5.10 -5.64 -14.38
N LEU A 379 6.07 -5.16 -13.57
CA LEU A 379 6.79 -3.90 -13.77
C LEU A 379 8.30 -4.17 -13.81
N VAL A 380 8.99 -3.64 -14.80
CA VAL A 380 10.46 -3.67 -14.91
C VAL A 380 11.04 -2.41 -14.28
N VAL A 381 11.74 -2.57 -13.15
CA VAL A 381 12.32 -1.46 -12.38
C VAL A 381 13.72 -1.09 -12.86
N SER A 382 14.47 -2.05 -13.39
CA SER A 382 15.76 -1.80 -14.04
C SER A 382 16.07 -2.85 -15.07
N GLY A 383 16.89 -2.51 -16.08
CA GLY A 383 17.27 -3.40 -17.15
C GLY A 383 16.14 -3.71 -18.13
N SER A 384 16.12 -4.92 -18.68
CA SER A 384 15.10 -5.39 -19.63
C SER A 384 14.88 -6.88 -19.47
N VAL A 385 13.65 -7.33 -19.65
CA VAL A 385 13.27 -8.74 -19.61
C VAL A 385 12.51 -9.16 -20.87
N LEU A 386 12.60 -10.43 -21.22
CA LEU A 386 11.75 -11.06 -22.23
C LEU A 386 10.77 -12.01 -21.50
N LEU A 387 9.50 -11.77 -21.69
CA LEU A 387 8.42 -12.67 -21.25
C LEU A 387 8.16 -13.67 -22.37
N ASP A 388 8.32 -14.95 -22.07
CA ASP A 388 8.11 -16.06 -23.01
C ASP A 388 6.87 -16.85 -22.57
N SER A 389 5.87 -16.95 -23.45
CA SER A 389 4.67 -17.74 -23.24
C SER A 389 4.36 -18.61 -24.45
N PRO A 390 3.55 -19.68 -24.31
CA PRO A 390 3.12 -20.52 -25.45
C PRO A 390 2.37 -19.75 -26.54
N LYS A 391 1.90 -18.52 -26.26
CA LYS A 391 1.15 -17.67 -27.19
C LYS A 391 2.00 -16.57 -27.84
N GLY A 392 3.25 -16.43 -27.44
CA GLY A 392 4.21 -15.49 -28.01
C GLY A 392 4.95 -14.69 -26.93
N ASP A 393 5.92 -13.94 -27.37
CA ASP A 393 6.88 -13.24 -26.55
C ASP A 393 6.54 -11.75 -26.42
N LEU A 394 6.94 -11.16 -25.29
CA LEU A 394 6.89 -9.73 -25.06
C LEU A 394 8.17 -9.26 -24.38
N GLN A 395 8.91 -8.36 -25.00
CA GLN A 395 10.06 -7.72 -24.39
C GLN A 395 9.64 -6.44 -23.68
N LEU A 396 10.07 -6.29 -22.43
CA LEU A 396 9.85 -5.10 -21.61
C LEU A 396 11.18 -4.47 -21.24
N GLY A 397 11.28 -3.16 -21.44
CA GLY A 397 12.41 -2.35 -21.00
C GLY A 397 12.19 -1.74 -19.63
N HIS A 398 13.20 -1.01 -19.16
CA HIS A 398 13.16 -0.22 -17.92
C HIS A 398 11.93 0.71 -17.89
N GLY A 399 11.17 0.68 -16.81
CA GLY A 399 9.96 1.45 -16.60
C GLY A 399 8.71 0.89 -17.29
N ALA A 400 8.85 -0.13 -18.15
CA ALA A 400 7.72 -0.74 -18.81
C ALA A 400 6.99 -1.75 -17.91
N SER A 401 5.71 -1.91 -18.15
CA SER A 401 4.85 -2.87 -17.43
C SER A 401 3.91 -3.59 -18.39
N ALA A 402 3.43 -4.77 -17.98
CA ALA A 402 2.49 -5.53 -18.76
C ALA A 402 1.44 -6.23 -17.91
N PHE A 403 0.27 -6.46 -18.51
CA PHE A 403 -0.75 -7.37 -18.02
C PHE A 403 -0.63 -8.73 -18.75
N LEU A 404 -0.63 -9.79 -17.98
CA LEU A 404 -0.54 -11.16 -18.44
C LEU A 404 -1.85 -11.89 -18.13
N PRO A 405 -2.70 -12.13 -19.12
CA PRO A 405 -3.89 -12.95 -18.94
C PRO A 405 -3.57 -14.32 -18.34
N ALA A 406 -4.49 -14.88 -17.56
CA ALA A 406 -4.38 -16.25 -17.07
C ALA A 406 -4.17 -17.27 -18.20
N ALA A 407 -4.76 -17.02 -19.35
CA ALA A 407 -4.64 -17.86 -20.54
C ALA A 407 -3.24 -17.84 -21.19
N GLU A 408 -2.31 -16.96 -20.76
CA GLU A 408 -0.91 -16.95 -21.22
C GLU A 408 -0.01 -17.92 -20.44
N ALA A 409 -0.48 -18.41 -19.28
CA ALA A 409 0.32 -19.31 -18.45
C ALA A 409 0.66 -20.64 -19.19
N PRO A 410 1.88 -21.20 -18.96
CA PRO A 410 2.96 -20.67 -18.14
C PRO A 410 3.75 -19.57 -18.84
N VAL A 411 4.29 -18.62 -18.07
CA VAL A 411 5.17 -17.55 -18.57
C VAL A 411 6.53 -17.67 -17.91
N ASN A 412 7.61 -17.64 -18.69
CA ASN A 412 8.99 -17.56 -18.18
C ASN A 412 9.55 -16.16 -18.42
N VAL A 413 10.35 -15.68 -17.48
CA VAL A 413 11.03 -14.39 -17.55
C VAL A 413 12.51 -14.64 -17.84
N HIS A 414 12.99 -14.13 -18.96
CA HIS A 414 14.37 -14.27 -19.41
C HIS A 414 15.11 -12.94 -19.31
N ALA A 415 16.42 -13.00 -19.05
CA ALA A 415 17.30 -11.88 -19.32
C ALA A 415 17.38 -11.66 -20.84
N VAL A 416 17.31 -10.38 -21.27
CA VAL A 416 17.44 -10.06 -22.70
C VAL A 416 18.87 -10.34 -23.17
N SER A 417 19.01 -11.02 -24.32
CA SER A 417 20.31 -11.33 -24.92
C SER A 417 21.11 -10.06 -25.18
N GLY A 418 22.39 -10.04 -24.78
CA GLY A 418 23.28 -8.90 -24.96
C GLY A 418 23.09 -7.77 -23.94
N ALA A 419 22.20 -7.90 -22.96
CA ALA A 419 22.11 -6.98 -21.84
C ALA A 419 23.40 -6.99 -21.01
N THR A 420 23.87 -5.82 -20.59
CA THR A 420 25.12 -5.67 -19.81
C THR A 420 24.88 -5.52 -18.32
N GLY A 421 23.65 -5.32 -17.88
CA GLY A 421 23.25 -5.10 -16.48
C GLY A 421 22.21 -6.10 -15.99
N THR A 422 22.11 -6.22 -14.67
CA THR A 422 21.06 -7.02 -14.00
C THR A 422 19.70 -6.38 -14.19
N ALA A 423 18.71 -7.16 -14.62
CA ALA A 423 17.33 -6.74 -14.65
C ALA A 423 16.67 -7.00 -13.28
N LEU A 424 15.84 -6.04 -12.86
CA LEU A 424 14.97 -6.15 -11.69
C LEU A 424 13.53 -5.91 -12.12
N ALA A 425 12.66 -6.85 -11.85
CA ALA A 425 11.22 -6.71 -12.08
C ALA A 425 10.42 -7.21 -10.87
N PHE A 426 9.20 -6.71 -10.76
CA PHE A 426 8.21 -7.16 -9.79
C PHE A 426 6.96 -7.63 -10.50
N ALA A 427 6.49 -8.82 -10.16
CA ALA A 427 5.24 -9.36 -10.68
C ALA A 427 4.27 -9.66 -9.55
N VAL A 428 3.01 -9.28 -9.75
CA VAL A 428 1.91 -9.57 -8.83
C VAL A 428 0.92 -10.50 -9.51
N THR A 429 0.44 -11.49 -8.77
CA THR A 429 -0.63 -12.41 -9.18
C THR A 429 -1.47 -12.80 -7.97
N THR A 430 -2.57 -13.51 -8.14
CA THR A 430 -3.35 -14.04 -7.00
C THR A 430 -2.57 -15.12 -6.23
N ALA A 431 -2.93 -15.34 -4.96
CA ALA A 431 -2.38 -16.40 -4.11
C ALA A 431 -3.41 -17.53 -3.93
N LEU A 432 -3.93 -18.07 -5.05
CA LEU A 432 -4.98 -19.11 -5.04
C LEU A 432 -4.43 -20.53 -5.03
N LYS A 433 -3.18 -20.73 -5.46
CA LYS A 433 -2.50 -22.02 -5.44
C LYS A 433 -1.42 -22.02 -4.37
N ASP A 434 -1.43 -23.06 -3.55
CA ASP A 434 -0.39 -23.38 -2.57
C ASP A 434 0.91 -23.84 -3.26
#